data_8f48ae6e6ea0f7d574a3151036abecb3
#
_entry.id   8f48ae6e6ea0f7d574a3151036abecb3
#
_cell.length_a   1.000
_cell.length_b   1.000
_cell.length_c   1.000
_cell.angle_alpha   90.00
_cell.angle_beta   90.00
_cell.angle_gamma   90.00
#
_symmetry.space_group_name_H-M   'P 1'
#
loop_
_entity.id
_entity.type
_entity.pdbx_description
1 polymer ?
#
loop_
_entity_poly.entity_id
_entity_poly.type
_entity_poly.pdbx_seq_one_letter_code
_entity_poly.pdbx_strand_id
1 'polypeptide(L)'
;MELKSTPMGQRLAQHPYNRVKLLNAGIEVSGEKHQYLIPFNELIDIFCKKGIVWGELEFLLPDNKVVRLHGTDWEETQQFYRYLYQTWQIWSQEMSEITAQVLEKQLSSIQDIIQSDKWIKQNQLAAIQQAIQESFSAIPLPLERLAQFDNCKVHYQRCLQWLQQGKALIAQENEQWITRMLTEHAEF
;
A
#
# COMPACT_ATOMS: atom_id res chain seq x y z
N MET A 1 16.52 5.76 17.41
CA MET A 1 15.99 7.05 17.93
C MET A 1 14.65 6.80 18.56
N GLU A 2 14.29 7.51 19.62
CA GLU A 2 13.08 7.28 20.41
C GLU A 2 12.48 8.63 20.84
N LEU A 3 11.14 8.73 20.84
CA LEU A 3 10.37 9.87 21.34
C LEU A 3 9.39 9.38 22.39
N LYS A 4 9.27 10.11 23.49
CA LYS A 4 8.37 9.77 24.62
C LYS A 4 7.44 10.92 24.95
N SER A 5 6.23 10.59 25.39
CA SER A 5 5.34 11.57 25.99
C SER A 5 5.93 12.07 27.31
N THR A 6 5.76 13.36 27.60
CA THR A 6 6.12 13.93 28.88
C THR A 6 5.24 13.36 30.01
N PRO A 7 5.69 13.33 31.27
CA PRO A 7 4.86 12.85 32.39
C PRO A 7 3.51 13.56 32.48
N MET A 8 3.48 14.87 32.21
CA MET A 8 2.25 15.66 32.18
C MET A 8 1.38 15.28 30.94
N GLY A 9 2.00 15.11 29.78
CA GLY A 9 1.32 14.69 28.56
C GLY A 9 0.66 13.31 28.71
N GLN A 10 1.31 12.35 29.33
CA GLN A 10 0.74 11.02 29.60
C GLN A 10 -0.52 11.09 30.48
N ARG A 11 -0.50 11.93 31.52
CA ARG A 11 -1.63 12.07 32.46
C ARG A 11 -2.84 12.74 31.81
N LEU A 12 -2.63 13.69 30.91
CA LEU A 12 -3.70 14.50 30.32
C LEU A 12 -4.23 13.92 29.02
N ALA A 13 -3.40 13.26 28.21
CA ALA A 13 -3.80 12.77 26.89
C ALA A 13 -4.63 11.49 26.94
N GLN A 14 -4.53 10.66 27.99
CA GLN A 14 -5.22 9.38 28.17
C GLN A 14 -5.12 8.44 26.95
N HIS A 15 -4.04 8.54 26.19
CA HIS A 15 -3.82 7.73 25.00
C HIS A 15 -3.14 6.40 25.34
N PRO A 16 -3.41 5.32 24.58
CA PRO A 16 -2.83 4.01 24.84
C PRO A 16 -1.32 3.97 24.60
N TYR A 17 -0.78 4.91 23.81
CA TYR A 17 0.63 4.97 23.43
C TYR A 17 1.31 6.20 24.02
N ASN A 18 2.52 5.99 24.59
CA ASN A 18 3.33 7.04 25.18
C ASN A 18 4.78 7.06 24.68
N ARG A 19 5.11 6.18 23.73
CA ARG A 19 6.46 6.03 23.18
C ARG A 19 6.41 5.64 21.71
N VAL A 20 7.33 6.21 20.94
CA VAL A 20 7.63 5.80 19.56
C VAL A 20 9.12 5.55 19.43
N LYS A 21 9.48 4.43 18.84
CA LYS A 21 10.86 4.05 18.53
C LYS A 21 10.99 3.77 17.04
N LEU A 22 11.99 4.40 16.41
CA LEU A 22 12.34 4.12 15.02
C LEU A 22 13.17 2.83 14.95
N LEU A 23 12.77 1.94 14.04
CA LEU A 23 13.44 0.70 13.67
C LEU A 23 14.02 0.81 12.25
N ASN A 24 14.74 -0.21 11.79
CA ASN A 24 15.36 -0.20 10.45
C ASN A 24 14.34 -0.16 9.30
N ALA A 25 13.18 -0.81 9.46
CA ALA A 25 12.16 -0.93 8.42
C ALA A 25 10.75 -0.60 8.94
N GLY A 26 10.63 0.24 9.96
CA GLY A 26 9.33 0.57 10.55
C GLY A 26 9.43 1.36 11.83
N ILE A 27 8.32 1.43 12.54
CA ILE A 27 8.13 2.19 13.78
C ILE A 27 7.47 1.28 14.80
N GLU A 28 7.96 1.28 16.02
CA GLU A 28 7.30 0.68 17.17
C GLU A 28 6.62 1.78 17.98
N VAL A 29 5.32 1.66 18.17
CA VAL A 29 4.54 2.53 19.05
C VAL A 29 4.12 1.72 20.26
N SER A 30 4.47 2.17 21.45
CA SER A 30 4.24 1.42 22.69
C SER A 30 3.69 2.28 23.82
N GLY A 31 3.01 1.62 24.76
CA GLY A 31 2.49 2.17 26.00
C GLY A 31 2.57 1.12 27.11
N GLU A 32 1.89 1.37 28.22
CA GLU A 32 1.96 0.46 29.38
C GLU A 32 1.41 -0.96 29.08
N LYS A 33 0.35 -1.05 28.27
CA LYS A 33 -0.37 -2.31 27.97
C LYS A 33 -0.43 -2.65 26.49
N HIS A 34 0.01 -1.74 25.64
CA HIS A 34 -0.15 -1.87 24.20
C HIS A 34 1.18 -1.64 23.50
N GLN A 35 1.47 -2.50 22.52
CA GLN A 35 2.59 -2.34 21.61
C GLN A 35 2.08 -2.60 20.20
N TYR A 36 2.44 -1.74 19.27
CA TYR A 36 2.05 -1.84 17.89
C TYR A 36 3.25 -1.57 16.99
N LEU A 37 3.55 -2.51 16.10
CA LEU A 37 4.58 -2.37 15.10
C LEU A 37 3.94 -1.87 13.80
N ILE A 38 4.47 -0.79 13.26
CA ILE A 38 4.08 -0.20 11.98
C ILE A 38 5.26 -0.39 11.02
N PRO A 39 5.23 -1.39 10.14
CA PRO A 39 6.26 -1.51 9.12
C PRO A 39 6.10 -0.39 8.08
N PHE A 40 7.20 0.04 7.47
CA PHE A 40 7.19 1.16 6.51
C PHE A 40 6.34 0.89 5.26
N ASN A 41 6.14 -0.36 4.90
CA ASN A 41 5.26 -0.77 3.80
C ASN A 41 3.76 -0.61 4.09
N GLU A 42 3.38 -0.43 5.34
CA GLU A 42 2.00 -0.11 5.74
C GLU A 42 1.80 1.39 6.00
N LEU A 43 2.88 2.19 5.98
CA LEU A 43 2.81 3.61 6.33
C LEU A 43 2.48 4.44 5.08
N ILE A 44 1.30 5.06 5.07
CA ILE A 44 0.83 5.91 3.99
C ILE A 44 1.36 7.33 4.15
N ASP A 45 1.27 7.90 5.37
CA ASP A 45 1.75 9.25 5.66
C ASP A 45 2.05 9.45 7.15
N ILE A 46 2.80 10.50 7.46
CA ILE A 46 3.20 10.89 8.81
C ILE A 46 2.90 12.38 8.99
N PHE A 47 2.12 12.71 10.01
CA PHE A 47 1.80 14.09 10.34
C PHE A 47 2.42 14.49 11.68
N CYS A 48 3.03 15.67 11.69
CA CYS A 48 3.53 16.31 12.90
C CYS A 48 2.69 17.57 13.17
N LYS A 49 2.01 17.59 14.30
CA LYS A 49 1.10 18.68 14.68
C LYS A 49 1.57 19.33 15.99
N LYS A 50 1.46 20.65 16.05
CA LYS A 50 1.66 21.39 17.28
C LYS A 50 0.31 21.60 17.96
N GLY A 51 0.10 20.97 19.10
CA GLY A 51 -1.02 21.27 19.98
C GLY A 51 -0.80 22.58 20.77
N ILE A 52 -1.71 22.89 21.68
CA ILE A 52 -1.62 24.10 22.52
C ILE A 52 -0.41 24.04 23.46
N VAL A 53 -0.10 22.87 24.01
CA VAL A 53 0.91 22.67 25.05
C VAL A 53 2.01 21.71 24.63
N TRP A 54 1.74 20.74 23.71
CA TRP A 54 2.64 19.68 23.33
C TRP A 54 2.62 19.35 21.83
N GLY A 55 3.57 18.52 21.42
CA GLY A 55 3.63 17.94 20.09
C GLY A 55 2.80 16.66 19.94
N GLU A 56 2.39 16.38 18.70
CA GLU A 56 1.65 15.19 18.33
C GLU A 56 2.23 14.60 17.06
N LEU A 57 2.31 13.27 17.00
CA LEU A 57 2.60 12.50 15.79
C LEU A 57 1.40 11.62 15.44
N GLU A 58 1.03 11.64 14.16
CA GLU A 58 0.01 10.76 13.61
C GLU A 58 0.60 9.94 12.47
N PHE A 59 0.31 8.65 12.48
CA PHE A 59 0.71 7.70 11.45
C PHE A 59 -0.54 7.23 10.73
N LEU A 60 -0.65 7.57 9.45
CA LEU A 60 -1.75 7.13 8.59
C LEU A 60 -1.41 5.77 8.00
N LEU A 61 -2.32 4.81 8.18
CA LEU A 61 -2.23 3.44 7.70
C LEU A 61 -3.36 3.15 6.70
N PRO A 62 -3.34 2.02 5.99
CA PRO A 62 -4.44 1.60 5.13
C PRO A 62 -5.80 1.61 5.84
N ASP A 63 -6.86 1.72 5.05
CA ASP A 63 -8.26 1.81 5.52
C ASP A 63 -8.53 3.03 6.43
N ASN A 64 -7.76 4.12 6.26
CA ASN A 64 -7.83 5.35 7.05
C ASN A 64 -7.60 5.12 8.56
N LYS A 65 -6.94 4.03 8.92
CA LYS A 65 -6.53 3.80 10.29
C LYS A 65 -5.44 4.79 10.70
N VAL A 66 -5.59 5.41 11.87
CA VAL A 66 -4.63 6.39 12.40
C VAL A 66 -4.12 5.92 13.75
N VAL A 67 -2.80 5.85 13.89
CA VAL A 67 -2.10 5.64 15.16
C VAL A 67 -1.51 6.97 15.61
N ARG A 68 -1.73 7.34 16.88
CA ARG A 68 -1.35 8.66 17.41
C ARG A 68 -0.48 8.55 18.63
N LEU A 69 0.52 9.43 18.69
CA LEU A 69 1.30 9.72 19.89
C LEU A 69 1.07 11.18 20.29
N HIS A 70 0.62 11.41 21.51
CA HIS A 70 0.36 12.74 22.05
C HIS A 70 1.22 13.03 23.29
N GLY A 71 1.23 14.30 23.66
CA GLY A 71 1.82 14.72 24.94
C GLY A 71 3.34 14.74 24.94
N THR A 72 3.97 14.85 23.79
CA THR A 72 5.42 14.93 23.61
C THR A 72 5.89 16.39 23.70
N ASP A 73 7.18 16.61 24.04
CA ASP A 73 7.79 17.92 23.84
C ASP A 73 7.78 18.32 22.38
N TRP A 74 7.49 19.59 22.07
CA TRP A 74 7.36 20.06 20.71
C TRP A 74 8.66 20.02 19.92
N GLU A 75 9.76 20.45 20.52
CA GLU A 75 11.06 20.51 19.84
C GLU A 75 11.60 19.09 19.57
N GLU A 76 11.49 18.21 20.56
CA GLU A 76 11.82 16.80 20.41
C GLU A 76 10.94 16.12 19.36
N THR A 77 9.65 16.44 19.30
CA THR A 77 8.72 15.92 18.29
C THR A 77 9.12 16.32 16.89
N GLN A 78 9.47 17.60 16.69
CA GLN A 78 9.91 18.09 15.39
C GLN A 78 11.23 17.43 14.95
N GLN A 79 12.19 17.28 15.85
CA GLN A 79 13.47 16.63 15.54
C GLN A 79 13.27 15.16 15.18
N PHE A 80 12.46 14.45 15.98
CA PHE A 80 12.13 13.06 15.70
C PHE A 80 11.40 12.90 14.38
N TYR A 81 10.38 13.74 14.12
CA TYR A 81 9.63 13.75 12.86
C TYR A 81 10.53 13.94 11.66
N ARG A 82 11.42 14.93 11.66
CA ARG A 82 12.34 15.19 10.53
C ARG A 82 13.20 13.98 10.23
N TYR A 83 13.78 13.38 11.26
CA TYR A 83 14.63 12.21 11.10
C TYR A 83 13.85 10.98 10.63
N LEU A 84 12.70 10.71 11.23
CA LEU A 84 11.80 9.64 10.82
C LEU A 84 11.34 9.81 9.38
N TYR A 85 10.88 11.01 9.02
CA TYR A 85 10.40 11.31 7.68
C TYR A 85 11.48 11.12 6.62
N GLN A 86 12.69 11.60 6.87
CA GLN A 86 13.84 11.38 5.98
C GLN A 86 14.15 9.89 5.82
N THR A 87 14.22 9.14 6.93
CA THR A 87 14.49 7.71 6.90
C THR A 87 13.42 6.96 6.09
N TRP A 88 12.17 7.28 6.32
CA TRP A 88 11.05 6.70 5.59
C TRP A 88 11.05 7.07 4.10
N GLN A 89 11.43 8.31 3.74
CA GLN A 89 11.55 8.73 2.34
C GLN A 89 12.68 7.99 1.61
N ILE A 90 13.84 7.83 2.24
CA ILE A 90 14.95 7.07 1.66
C ILE A 90 14.53 5.61 1.43
N TRP A 91 13.97 4.97 2.44
CA TRP A 91 13.43 3.61 2.32
C TRP A 91 12.37 3.51 1.22
N SER A 92 11.48 4.48 1.13
CA SER A 92 10.40 4.50 0.12
C SER A 92 10.95 4.66 -1.29
N GLN A 93 12.00 5.47 -1.47
CA GLN A 93 12.67 5.62 -2.77
C GLN A 93 13.33 4.30 -3.21
N GLU A 94 14.03 3.62 -2.32
CA GLU A 94 14.62 2.30 -2.60
C GLU A 94 13.53 1.28 -2.95
N MET A 95 12.44 1.25 -2.21
CA MET A 95 11.31 0.35 -2.47
C MET A 95 10.55 0.70 -3.75
N SER A 96 10.54 1.99 -4.15
CA SER A 96 9.92 2.40 -5.42
C SER A 96 10.66 1.83 -6.64
N GLU A 97 11.97 1.72 -6.57
CA GLU A 97 12.78 1.13 -7.65
C GLU A 97 12.50 -0.37 -7.78
N ILE A 98 12.44 -1.09 -6.66
CA ILE A 98 12.06 -2.51 -6.62
C ILE A 98 10.63 -2.69 -7.14
N THR A 99 9.72 -1.83 -6.69
CA THR A 99 8.31 -1.85 -7.13
C THR A 99 8.18 -1.64 -8.63
N ALA A 100 8.91 -0.68 -9.21
CA ALA A 100 8.89 -0.43 -10.65
C ALA A 100 9.37 -1.66 -11.45
N GLN A 101 10.44 -2.34 -11.01
CA GLN A 101 10.92 -3.56 -11.63
C GLN A 101 9.90 -4.71 -11.55
N VAL A 102 9.24 -4.87 -10.40
CA VAL A 102 8.18 -5.87 -10.24
C VAL A 102 7.01 -5.57 -11.16
N LEU A 103 6.55 -4.33 -11.22
CA LEU A 103 5.45 -3.90 -12.08
C LEU A 103 5.79 -4.08 -13.57
N GLU A 104 7.01 -3.78 -14.00
CA GLU A 104 7.45 -3.97 -15.39
C GLU A 104 7.46 -5.45 -15.79
N LYS A 105 7.97 -6.31 -14.91
CA LYS A 105 7.94 -7.77 -15.13
C LYS A 105 6.52 -8.30 -15.24
N GLN A 106 5.61 -7.83 -14.39
CA GLN A 106 4.21 -8.21 -14.41
C GLN A 106 3.50 -7.73 -15.69
N LEU A 107 3.78 -6.50 -16.13
CA LEU A 107 3.27 -5.96 -17.37
C LEU A 107 3.62 -6.85 -18.55
N SER A 108 4.88 -7.26 -18.66
CA SER A 108 5.34 -8.15 -19.74
C SER A 108 4.58 -9.48 -19.71
N SER A 109 4.42 -10.07 -18.53
CA SER A 109 3.69 -11.35 -18.37
C SER A 109 2.20 -11.22 -18.75
N ILE A 110 1.53 -10.15 -18.32
CA ILE A 110 0.12 -9.89 -18.65
C ILE A 110 -0.03 -9.65 -20.16
N GLN A 111 0.88 -8.89 -20.74
CA GLN A 111 0.89 -8.61 -22.19
C GLN A 111 1.04 -9.89 -23.02
N ASP A 112 1.97 -10.77 -22.64
CA ASP A 112 2.20 -12.04 -23.31
C ASP A 112 0.96 -12.94 -23.25
N ILE A 113 0.24 -12.94 -22.14
CA ILE A 113 -1.00 -13.71 -21.96
C ILE A 113 -2.12 -13.15 -22.84
N ILE A 114 -2.31 -11.82 -22.86
CA ILE A 114 -3.39 -11.17 -23.63
C ILE A 114 -3.13 -11.25 -25.14
N GLN A 115 -1.85 -11.20 -25.57
CA GLN A 115 -1.46 -11.29 -27.00
C GLN A 115 -1.33 -12.71 -27.50
N SER A 116 -1.31 -13.72 -26.63
CA SER A 116 -1.32 -15.11 -27.06
C SER A 116 -2.71 -15.43 -27.62
N ASP A 117 -2.81 -15.70 -28.94
CA ASP A 117 -4.02 -16.14 -29.67
C ASP A 117 -4.59 -17.49 -29.17
N LYS A 118 -4.18 -17.96 -28.03
CA LYS A 118 -4.68 -19.20 -27.46
C LYS A 118 -5.96 -18.91 -26.67
N TRP A 119 -7.04 -19.49 -27.13
CA TRP A 119 -8.34 -19.57 -26.45
C TRP A 119 -8.17 -19.68 -24.93
N ILE A 120 -8.49 -18.60 -24.21
CA ILE A 120 -8.42 -18.57 -22.73
C ILE A 120 -9.59 -19.40 -22.23
N LYS A 121 -9.33 -20.64 -21.86
CA LYS A 121 -10.32 -21.47 -21.16
C LYS A 121 -10.62 -20.82 -19.79
N GLN A 122 -11.86 -20.97 -19.33
CA GLN A 122 -12.36 -20.37 -18.09
C GLN A 122 -11.42 -20.61 -16.87
N ASN A 123 -10.75 -21.78 -16.83
CA ASN A 123 -9.75 -22.09 -15.79
C ASN A 123 -8.45 -21.28 -15.90
N GLN A 124 -8.04 -20.89 -17.11
CA GLN A 124 -6.86 -20.05 -17.32
C GLN A 124 -7.13 -18.61 -16.91
N LEU A 125 -8.38 -18.15 -17.05
CA LEU A 125 -8.80 -16.84 -16.60
C LEU A 125 -8.69 -16.68 -15.10
N ALA A 126 -9.18 -17.65 -14.33
CA ALA A 126 -9.04 -17.65 -12.88
C ALA A 126 -7.56 -17.65 -12.45
N ALA A 127 -6.71 -18.43 -13.14
CA ALA A 127 -5.27 -18.45 -12.89
C ALA A 127 -4.60 -17.10 -13.19
N ILE A 128 -5.02 -16.40 -14.25
CA ILE A 128 -4.52 -15.06 -14.61
C ILE A 128 -4.95 -14.06 -13.52
N GLN A 129 -6.21 -14.07 -13.11
CA GLN A 129 -6.71 -13.18 -12.06
C GLN A 129 -5.97 -13.41 -10.74
N GLN A 130 -5.73 -14.67 -10.38
CA GLN A 130 -4.97 -15.03 -9.18
C GLN A 130 -3.52 -14.56 -9.30
N ALA A 131 -2.83 -14.79 -10.42
CA ALA A 131 -1.46 -14.35 -10.65
C ALA A 131 -1.31 -12.82 -10.59
N ILE A 132 -2.29 -12.08 -11.13
CA ILE A 132 -2.35 -10.62 -11.04
C ILE A 132 -2.51 -10.19 -9.58
N GLN A 133 -3.43 -10.80 -8.84
CA GLN A 133 -3.68 -10.47 -7.44
C GLN A 133 -2.49 -10.79 -6.54
N GLU A 134 -1.84 -11.94 -6.72
CA GLU A 134 -0.62 -12.32 -6.01
C GLU A 134 0.54 -11.35 -6.32
N SER A 135 0.63 -10.88 -7.56
CA SER A 135 1.65 -9.92 -7.99
C SER A 135 1.48 -8.56 -7.32
N PHE A 136 0.25 -8.06 -7.22
CA PHE A 136 -0.01 -6.80 -6.52
C PHE A 136 0.24 -6.92 -5.00
N SER A 137 0.01 -8.08 -4.41
CA SER A 137 0.32 -8.33 -2.99
C SER A 137 1.83 -8.39 -2.69
N ALA A 138 2.66 -8.63 -3.70
CA ALA A 138 4.12 -8.64 -3.57
C ALA A 138 4.79 -7.27 -3.66
N ILE A 139 4.01 -6.21 -3.96
CA ILE A 139 4.54 -4.85 -4.05
C ILE A 139 4.88 -4.33 -2.65
N PRO A 140 6.13 -3.89 -2.40
CA PRO A 140 6.56 -3.48 -1.08
C PRO A 140 6.03 -2.12 -0.63
N LEU A 141 5.42 -1.32 -1.53
CA LEU A 141 4.82 -0.02 -1.20
C LEU A 141 3.30 -0.11 -1.19
N PRO A 142 2.61 0.61 -0.26
CA PRO A 142 1.16 0.77 -0.33
C PRO A 142 0.72 1.35 -1.68
N LEU A 143 -0.38 0.87 -2.23
CA LEU A 143 -0.90 1.30 -3.54
C LEU A 143 -1.14 2.82 -3.57
N GLU A 144 -1.59 3.38 -2.47
CA GLU A 144 -1.86 4.82 -2.29
C GLU A 144 -0.59 5.67 -2.46
N ARG A 145 0.58 5.08 -2.25
CA ARG A 145 1.87 5.76 -2.41
C ARG A 145 2.50 5.62 -3.79
N LEU A 146 2.07 4.64 -4.59
CA LEU A 146 2.67 4.41 -5.92
C LEU A 146 2.59 5.63 -6.83
N ALA A 147 1.51 6.41 -6.72
CA ALA A 147 1.31 7.63 -7.49
C ALA A 147 2.28 8.78 -7.12
N GLN A 148 2.96 8.68 -5.96
CA GLN A 148 3.92 9.69 -5.50
C GLN A 148 5.31 9.52 -6.14
N PHE A 149 5.59 8.36 -6.74
CA PHE A 149 6.88 8.05 -7.37
C PHE A 149 6.69 7.92 -8.89
N ASP A 150 7.33 8.79 -9.66
CA ASP A 150 7.17 8.82 -11.13
C ASP A 150 7.58 7.51 -11.80
N ASN A 151 8.60 6.83 -11.29
CA ASN A 151 9.03 5.52 -11.78
C ASN A 151 7.96 4.42 -11.58
N CYS A 152 7.16 4.48 -10.52
CA CYS A 152 6.08 3.54 -10.26
C CYS A 152 4.78 3.94 -10.98
N LYS A 153 4.48 5.23 -11.04
CA LYS A 153 3.23 5.78 -11.59
C LYS A 153 2.96 5.32 -13.01
N VAL A 154 3.97 5.40 -13.89
CA VAL A 154 3.83 5.01 -15.30
C VAL A 154 3.54 3.52 -15.43
N HIS A 155 4.27 2.67 -14.73
CA HIS A 155 4.07 1.22 -14.75
C HIS A 155 2.73 0.82 -14.13
N TYR A 156 2.34 1.44 -13.03
CA TYR A 156 1.05 1.19 -12.39
C TYR A 156 -0.13 1.58 -13.29
N GLN A 157 -0.07 2.72 -13.96
CA GLN A 157 -1.10 3.13 -14.93
C GLN A 157 -1.22 2.16 -16.09
N ARG A 158 -0.09 1.66 -16.62
CA ARG A 158 -0.07 0.62 -17.65
C ARG A 158 -0.69 -0.68 -17.16
N CYS A 159 -0.38 -1.12 -15.93
CA CYS A 159 -1.01 -2.29 -15.33
C CYS A 159 -2.53 -2.14 -15.26
N LEU A 160 -3.03 -0.99 -14.81
CA LEU A 160 -4.47 -0.72 -14.77
C LEU A 160 -5.12 -0.76 -16.16
N GLN A 161 -4.48 -0.19 -17.18
CA GLN A 161 -4.97 -0.22 -18.56
C GLN A 161 -5.07 -1.66 -19.08
N TRP A 162 -4.03 -2.48 -18.88
CA TRP A 162 -4.04 -3.88 -19.28
C TRP A 162 -5.07 -4.71 -18.53
N LEU A 163 -5.28 -4.46 -17.24
CA LEU A 163 -6.34 -5.09 -16.46
C LEU A 163 -7.73 -4.73 -16.99
N GLN A 164 -7.95 -3.47 -17.37
CA GLN A 164 -9.21 -3.04 -17.97
C GLN A 164 -9.44 -3.69 -19.34
N GLN A 165 -8.41 -3.76 -20.18
CA GLN A 165 -8.49 -4.44 -21.47
C GLN A 165 -8.75 -5.94 -21.30
N GLY A 166 -8.04 -6.60 -20.37
CA GLY A 166 -8.28 -8.01 -20.03
C GLY A 166 -9.72 -8.26 -19.58
N LYS A 167 -10.26 -7.42 -18.68
CA LYS A 167 -11.66 -7.52 -18.26
C LYS A 167 -12.65 -7.35 -19.40
N ALA A 168 -12.38 -6.43 -20.33
CA ALA A 168 -13.23 -6.22 -21.50
C ALA A 168 -13.21 -7.43 -22.46
N LEU A 169 -12.03 -8.00 -22.72
CA LEU A 169 -11.89 -9.22 -23.52
C LEU A 169 -12.60 -10.40 -22.89
N ILE A 170 -12.50 -10.56 -21.57
CA ILE A 170 -13.20 -11.59 -20.79
C ILE A 170 -14.73 -11.43 -20.90
N ALA A 171 -15.22 -10.22 -20.77
CA ALA A 171 -16.65 -9.93 -20.88
C ALA A 171 -17.16 -10.27 -22.30
N GLN A 172 -16.38 -9.89 -23.32
CA GLN A 172 -16.69 -10.18 -24.73
C GLN A 172 -16.69 -11.69 -25.03
N GLU A 173 -15.71 -12.42 -24.51
CA GLU A 173 -15.64 -13.89 -24.68
C GLU A 173 -16.78 -14.60 -23.96
N ASN A 174 -17.13 -14.17 -22.74
CA ASN A 174 -18.26 -14.71 -22.01
C ASN A 174 -19.59 -14.45 -22.75
N GLU A 175 -19.75 -13.29 -23.35
CA GLU A 175 -20.93 -12.94 -24.15
C GLU A 175 -21.02 -13.80 -25.42
N GLN A 176 -19.90 -14.00 -26.11
CA GLN A 176 -19.80 -14.89 -27.26
C GLN A 176 -20.07 -16.36 -26.89
N TRP A 177 -19.58 -16.82 -25.75
CA TRP A 177 -19.81 -18.17 -25.25
C TRP A 177 -21.28 -18.39 -24.92
N ILE A 178 -21.92 -17.45 -24.18
CA ILE A 178 -23.35 -17.49 -23.86
C ILE A 178 -24.18 -17.50 -25.13
N THR A 179 -23.86 -16.65 -26.11
CA THR A 179 -24.55 -16.59 -27.38
C THR A 179 -24.44 -17.91 -28.16
N ARG A 180 -23.26 -18.53 -28.18
CA ARG A 180 -23.03 -19.83 -28.82
C ARG A 180 -23.85 -20.93 -28.13
N MET A 181 -23.82 -21.00 -26.79
CA MET A 181 -24.59 -21.96 -26.02
C MET A 181 -26.10 -21.81 -26.24
N LEU A 182 -26.60 -20.59 -26.31
CA LEU A 182 -28.01 -20.32 -26.59
C LEU A 182 -28.39 -20.72 -28.01
N THR A 183 -27.49 -20.55 -28.99
CA THR A 183 -27.73 -20.95 -30.38
C THR A 183 -27.71 -22.47 -30.55
N GLU A 184 -26.75 -23.16 -29.95
CA GLU A 184 -26.62 -24.63 -29.95
C GLU A 184 -27.79 -25.33 -29.25
N HIS A 185 -28.36 -24.72 -28.21
CA HIS A 185 -29.53 -25.27 -27.49
C HIS A 185 -30.88 -24.83 -28.10
N ALA A 186 -30.92 -23.85 -28.99
CA ALA A 186 -32.14 -23.44 -29.69
C ALA A 186 -32.46 -24.35 -30.90
N GLU A 187 -31.53 -25.21 -31.31
CA GLU A 187 -31.71 -26.20 -32.40
C GLU A 187 -32.23 -27.56 -31.92
N PHE A 188 -32.56 -27.69 -30.64
CA PHE A 188 -33.26 -28.83 -30.02
C PHE A 188 -34.66 -28.46 -29.60
#